data_f81e38d80938732f05a619b75d619e38
#
_entry.id   f81e38d80938732f05a619b75d619e38
#
_cell.length_a   1.000
_cell.length_b   1.000
_cell.length_c   1.000
_cell.angle_alpha   90.00
_cell.angle_beta   90.00
_cell.angle_gamma   90.00
#
_symmetry.space_group_name_H-M   'P 1'
#
loop_
_entity.id
_entity.type
_entity.pdbx_description
1 polymer ?
#
loop_
_entity_poly.entity_id
_entity_poly.type
_entity_poly.pdbx_seq_one_letter_code
_entity_poly.pdbx_strand_id
1 'polypeptide(L)'
;AMTAKATKATTQEMVGTFTTAYGIFKPIMADMNDMEWATAFSGAMAQTVASFKTNGTQMADAIKNIGAVAAASNIPLNEQLAVLGQLQTTMPGSEAGTLYKAFIMKAAEAGDELGLSFTDTSGRLKGVVPILQEIKRQFPDLSNAAAQVKLKKAFGSDEAVKFLLQMSAGMESLEGNIQSVGRAMKTGTAVTEQMADAMNQDIGARFLLLRQQMANLSEILGRTLLPVVTPVINGVSRFILFLQRMAKSMPGVTRVVLGLSMALGTILVVAG
;
A
#
# COMPACT_ATOMS: atom_id res chain seq x y z
N ALA A 1 4.35 -11.70 4.20
CA ALA A 1 5.42 -10.94 4.84
C ALA A 1 6.27 -10.17 3.81
N MET A 2 6.83 -10.84 2.80
CA MET A 2 7.73 -10.25 1.80
C MET A 2 7.07 -9.12 0.99
N THR A 3 5.87 -9.35 0.44
CA THR A 3 5.09 -8.33 -0.29
C THR A 3 4.74 -7.15 0.61
N ALA A 4 4.35 -7.39 1.85
CA ALA A 4 4.06 -6.32 2.81
C ALA A 4 5.27 -5.40 2.98
N LYS A 5 6.45 -5.96 3.13
CA LYS A 5 7.70 -5.22 3.24
C LYS A 5 8.02 -4.44 1.96
N ALA A 6 8.02 -5.12 0.81
CA ALA A 6 8.30 -4.50 -0.48
C ALA A 6 7.34 -3.32 -0.79
N THR A 7 6.11 -3.38 -0.31
CA THR A 7 5.07 -2.37 -0.55
C THR A 7 4.88 -1.38 0.61
N LYS A 8 5.71 -1.42 1.65
CA LYS A 8 5.62 -0.55 2.84
C LYS A 8 4.25 -0.64 3.55
N ALA A 9 3.67 -1.83 3.61
CA ALA A 9 2.43 -2.13 4.33
C ALA A 9 2.70 -3.09 5.49
N THR A 10 1.76 -3.21 6.42
CA THR A 10 1.82 -4.26 7.44
C THR A 10 1.48 -5.63 6.84
N THR A 11 1.93 -6.70 7.48
CA THR A 11 1.59 -8.06 7.05
C THR A 11 0.07 -8.30 7.07
N GLN A 12 -0.63 -7.77 8.09
CA GLN A 12 -2.07 -7.91 8.23
C GLN A 12 -2.84 -7.20 7.11
N GLU A 13 -2.47 -5.96 6.78
CA GLU A 13 -3.05 -5.21 5.65
C GLU A 13 -2.84 -5.95 4.34
N MET A 14 -1.61 -6.49 4.13
CA MET A 14 -1.31 -7.20 2.90
C MET A 14 -2.07 -8.52 2.77
N VAL A 15 -2.27 -9.27 3.86
CA VAL A 15 -3.14 -10.47 3.85
C VAL A 15 -4.55 -10.08 3.45
N GLY A 16 -5.12 -9.01 4.03
CA GLY A 16 -6.44 -8.49 3.65
C GLY A 16 -6.51 -8.08 2.18
N THR A 17 -5.45 -7.43 1.69
CA THR A 17 -5.34 -7.01 0.27
C THR A 17 -5.33 -8.22 -0.67
N PHE A 18 -4.54 -9.26 -0.35
CA PHE A 18 -4.51 -10.49 -1.13
C PHE A 18 -5.87 -11.18 -1.14
N THR A 19 -6.53 -11.29 0.01
CA THR A 19 -7.87 -11.90 0.10
C THR A 19 -8.89 -11.13 -0.72
N THR A 20 -8.92 -9.80 -0.61
CA THR A 20 -9.83 -8.95 -1.39
C THR A 20 -9.55 -9.04 -2.89
N ALA A 21 -8.29 -8.88 -3.28
CA ALA A 21 -7.88 -8.96 -4.68
C ALA A 21 -8.11 -10.36 -5.28
N TYR A 22 -7.89 -11.42 -4.50
CA TYR A 22 -8.18 -12.80 -4.90
C TYR A 22 -9.66 -12.96 -5.22
N GLY A 23 -10.55 -12.51 -4.34
CA GLY A 23 -12.00 -12.58 -4.58
C GLY A 23 -12.46 -11.79 -5.82
N ILE A 24 -11.78 -10.69 -6.14
CA ILE A 24 -12.10 -9.83 -7.29
C ILE A 24 -11.51 -10.41 -8.58
N PHE A 25 -10.22 -10.72 -8.61
CA PHE A 25 -9.47 -10.95 -9.86
C PHE A 25 -9.23 -12.42 -10.19
N LYS A 26 -9.21 -13.33 -9.21
CA LYS A 26 -8.97 -14.76 -9.47
C LYS A 26 -9.99 -15.37 -10.44
N PRO A 27 -11.30 -15.04 -10.36
CA PRO A 27 -12.29 -15.58 -11.29
C PRO A 27 -12.02 -15.25 -12.76
N ILE A 28 -11.42 -14.10 -13.07
CA ILE A 28 -11.06 -13.70 -14.44
C ILE A 28 -9.65 -14.16 -14.86
N MET A 29 -8.92 -14.81 -13.96
CA MET A 29 -7.60 -15.41 -14.17
C MET A 29 -7.65 -16.92 -13.87
N ALA A 30 -8.67 -17.59 -14.39
CA ALA A 30 -8.98 -18.99 -14.08
C ALA A 30 -7.87 -19.96 -14.48
N ASP A 31 -7.07 -19.63 -15.50
CA ASP A 31 -5.95 -20.45 -16.01
C ASP A 31 -4.78 -20.55 -15.01
N MET A 32 -4.71 -19.66 -14.01
CA MET A 32 -3.66 -19.71 -12.97
C MET A 32 -4.15 -20.53 -11.78
N ASN A 33 -3.29 -21.37 -11.21
CA ASN A 33 -3.53 -21.92 -9.88
C ASN A 33 -3.34 -20.85 -8.78
N ASP A 34 -3.70 -21.16 -7.54
CA ASP A 34 -3.71 -20.16 -6.45
C ASP A 34 -2.31 -19.63 -6.12
N MET A 35 -1.29 -20.49 -6.20
CA MET A 35 0.09 -20.10 -5.95
C MET A 35 0.64 -19.23 -7.08
N GLU A 36 0.35 -19.57 -8.32
CA GLU A 36 0.73 -18.75 -9.48
C GLU A 36 0.07 -17.39 -9.41
N TRP A 37 -1.23 -17.34 -9.09
CA TRP A 37 -1.94 -16.09 -8.91
C TRP A 37 -1.32 -15.23 -7.80
N ALA A 38 -1.09 -15.82 -6.62
CA ALA A 38 -0.50 -15.10 -5.50
C ALA A 38 0.90 -14.57 -5.82
N THR A 39 1.69 -15.34 -6.53
CA THR A 39 3.05 -14.98 -6.97
C THR A 39 3.01 -13.83 -7.99
N ALA A 40 2.13 -13.92 -8.99
CA ALA A 40 1.92 -12.88 -10.00
C ALA A 40 1.42 -11.58 -9.38
N PHE A 41 0.43 -11.67 -8.49
CA PHE A 41 -0.12 -10.50 -7.78
C PHE A 41 0.93 -9.83 -6.87
N SER A 42 1.76 -10.62 -6.19
CA SER A 42 2.87 -10.11 -5.38
C SER A 42 3.85 -9.27 -6.22
N GLY A 43 4.30 -9.81 -7.36
CA GLY A 43 5.19 -9.11 -8.28
C GLY A 43 4.57 -7.84 -8.85
N ALA A 44 3.31 -7.90 -9.26
CA ALA A 44 2.56 -6.76 -9.77
C ALA A 44 2.43 -5.64 -8.73
N MET A 45 2.07 -5.97 -7.50
CA MET A 45 1.95 -5.01 -6.40
C MET A 45 3.29 -4.35 -6.07
N ALA A 46 4.36 -5.13 -5.96
CA ALA A 46 5.71 -4.61 -5.73
C ALA A 46 6.14 -3.65 -6.84
N GLN A 47 5.95 -4.04 -8.11
CA GLN A 47 6.30 -3.20 -9.26
C GLN A 47 5.45 -1.92 -9.30
N THR A 48 4.16 -1.99 -8.99
CA THR A 48 3.30 -0.80 -8.94
C THR A 48 3.82 0.20 -7.90
N VAL A 49 4.14 -0.28 -6.69
CA VAL A 49 4.71 0.57 -5.64
C VAL A 49 6.08 1.13 -6.03
N ALA A 50 6.90 0.37 -6.77
CA ALA A 50 8.19 0.84 -7.28
C ALA A 50 8.05 1.93 -8.35
N SER A 51 7.05 1.80 -9.22
CA SER A 51 6.85 2.71 -10.37
C SER A 51 6.15 4.01 -9.99
N PHE A 52 5.35 4.02 -8.92
CA PHE A 52 4.50 5.15 -8.57
C PHE A 52 4.72 5.59 -7.11
N LYS A 53 4.34 6.83 -6.82
CA LYS A 53 4.39 7.37 -5.44
C LYS A 53 3.22 6.83 -4.62
N THR A 54 3.27 5.53 -4.29
CA THR A 54 2.23 4.85 -3.52
C THR A 54 2.84 3.84 -2.54
N ASN A 55 1.99 3.12 -1.83
CA ASN A 55 2.34 2.02 -0.94
C ASN A 55 1.23 0.96 -0.91
N GLY A 56 1.49 -0.17 -0.25
CA GLY A 56 0.54 -1.29 -0.22
C GLY A 56 -0.80 -0.96 0.44
N THR A 57 -0.83 -0.11 1.46
CA THR A 57 -2.06 0.33 2.14
C THR A 57 -2.92 1.16 1.19
N GLN A 58 -2.35 2.14 0.50
CA GLN A 58 -3.05 2.95 -0.49
C GLN A 58 -3.57 2.11 -1.67
N MET A 59 -2.78 1.14 -2.13
CA MET A 59 -3.23 0.20 -3.16
C MET A 59 -4.37 -0.69 -2.68
N ALA A 60 -4.36 -1.13 -1.41
CA ALA A 60 -5.45 -1.89 -0.81
C ALA A 60 -6.77 -1.11 -0.81
N ASP A 61 -6.72 0.17 -0.40
CA ASP A 61 -7.89 1.06 -0.41
C ASP A 61 -8.43 1.27 -1.83
N ALA A 62 -7.55 1.45 -2.81
CA ALA A 62 -7.94 1.61 -4.21
C ALA A 62 -8.61 0.35 -4.76
N ILE A 63 -8.02 -0.84 -4.54
CA ILE A 63 -8.57 -2.14 -4.97
C ILE A 63 -9.93 -2.40 -4.31
N LYS A 64 -10.06 -2.09 -3.02
CA LYS A 64 -11.32 -2.23 -2.30
C LYS A 64 -12.42 -1.34 -2.89
N ASN A 65 -12.11 -0.09 -3.24
CA ASN A 65 -13.08 0.86 -3.76
C ASN A 65 -13.52 0.56 -5.20
N ILE A 66 -12.60 0.09 -6.06
CA ILE A 66 -13.00 -0.32 -7.41
C ILE A 66 -13.87 -1.59 -7.36
N GLY A 67 -13.57 -2.51 -6.43
CA GLY A 67 -14.39 -3.69 -6.15
C GLY A 67 -14.66 -4.58 -7.36
N ALA A 68 -15.86 -5.16 -7.42
CA ALA A 68 -16.27 -6.09 -8.47
C ALA A 68 -16.31 -5.46 -9.89
N VAL A 69 -16.40 -4.14 -9.99
CA VAL A 69 -16.36 -3.42 -11.29
C VAL A 69 -15.04 -3.68 -12.01
N ALA A 70 -13.94 -3.86 -11.27
CA ALA A 70 -12.66 -4.23 -11.84
C ALA A 70 -12.69 -5.55 -12.63
N ALA A 71 -13.31 -6.58 -12.07
CA ALA A 71 -13.45 -7.87 -12.74
C ALA A 71 -14.40 -7.80 -13.94
N ALA A 72 -15.51 -7.05 -13.81
CA ALA A 72 -16.51 -6.90 -14.87
C ALA A 72 -16.01 -6.07 -16.06
N SER A 73 -14.97 -5.25 -15.88
CA SER A 73 -14.48 -4.32 -16.92
C SER A 73 -13.74 -5.00 -18.08
N ASN A 74 -13.31 -6.25 -17.92
CA ASN A 74 -12.43 -6.98 -18.84
C ASN A 74 -11.04 -6.32 -19.05
N ILE A 75 -10.69 -5.29 -18.29
CA ILE A 75 -9.38 -4.66 -18.33
C ILE A 75 -8.38 -5.56 -17.58
N PRO A 76 -7.20 -5.86 -18.15
CA PRO A 76 -6.22 -6.73 -17.51
C PRO A 76 -5.72 -6.19 -16.16
N LEU A 77 -5.42 -7.08 -15.21
CA LEU A 77 -4.99 -6.72 -13.85
C LEU A 77 -3.77 -5.79 -13.83
N ASN A 78 -2.76 -6.06 -14.67
CA ASN A 78 -1.57 -5.20 -14.77
C ASN A 78 -1.90 -3.76 -15.17
N GLU A 79 -2.85 -3.59 -16.06
CA GLU A 79 -3.32 -2.27 -16.48
C GLU A 79 -4.08 -1.58 -15.33
N GLN A 80 -4.98 -2.31 -14.68
CA GLN A 80 -5.74 -1.77 -13.55
C GLN A 80 -4.83 -1.31 -12.41
N LEU A 81 -3.82 -2.09 -12.05
CA LEU A 81 -2.86 -1.71 -11.02
C LEU A 81 -2.00 -0.51 -11.43
N ALA A 82 -1.57 -0.44 -12.70
CA ALA A 82 -0.81 0.70 -13.21
C ALA A 82 -1.67 1.98 -13.22
N VAL A 83 -2.93 1.92 -13.63
CA VAL A 83 -3.88 3.04 -13.58
C VAL A 83 -4.11 3.52 -12.15
N LEU A 84 -4.37 2.60 -11.22
CA LEU A 84 -4.52 2.95 -9.80
C LEU A 84 -3.24 3.58 -9.23
N GLY A 85 -2.07 3.03 -9.57
CA GLY A 85 -0.78 3.59 -9.17
C GLY A 85 -0.55 4.99 -9.74
N GLN A 86 -0.87 5.21 -11.01
CA GLN A 86 -0.75 6.52 -11.67
C GLN A 86 -1.62 7.58 -11.00
N LEU A 87 -2.88 7.28 -10.69
CA LEU A 87 -3.78 8.19 -9.97
C LEU A 87 -3.23 8.55 -8.59
N GLN A 88 -2.64 7.58 -7.88
CA GLN A 88 -2.10 7.77 -6.54
C GLN A 88 -0.82 8.62 -6.49
N THR A 89 -0.28 9.03 -7.62
CA THR A 89 0.78 10.05 -7.62
C THR A 89 0.30 11.40 -7.09
N THR A 90 -1.00 11.67 -7.18
CA THR A 90 -1.61 12.97 -6.84
C THR A 90 -2.76 12.89 -5.82
N MET A 91 -3.30 11.68 -5.53
CA MET A 91 -4.46 11.51 -4.66
C MET A 91 -4.36 10.24 -3.80
N PRO A 92 -5.14 10.15 -2.70
CA PRO A 92 -5.24 8.93 -1.89
C PRO A 92 -5.81 7.74 -2.67
N GLY A 93 -5.46 6.51 -2.24
CA GLY A 93 -5.94 5.28 -2.89
C GLY A 93 -7.46 5.13 -2.93
N SER A 94 -8.15 5.54 -1.88
CA SER A 94 -9.62 5.52 -1.83
C SER A 94 -10.25 6.39 -2.92
N GLU A 95 -9.73 7.59 -3.14
CA GLU A 95 -10.20 8.50 -4.20
C GLU A 95 -9.84 7.93 -5.58
N ALA A 96 -8.61 7.46 -5.76
CA ALA A 96 -8.16 6.84 -7.01
C ALA A 96 -9.08 5.68 -7.44
N GLY A 97 -9.44 4.77 -6.51
CA GLY A 97 -10.38 3.70 -6.77
C GLY A 97 -11.78 4.19 -7.16
N THR A 98 -12.25 5.24 -6.51
CA THR A 98 -13.56 5.87 -6.80
C THR A 98 -13.60 6.50 -8.19
N LEU A 99 -12.58 7.27 -8.56
CA LEU A 99 -12.50 7.89 -9.89
C LEU A 99 -12.43 6.84 -10.99
N TYR A 100 -11.60 5.82 -10.80
CA TYR A 100 -11.45 4.75 -11.79
C TYR A 100 -12.73 3.93 -11.94
N LYS A 101 -13.41 3.61 -10.84
CA LYS A 101 -14.72 2.94 -10.85
C LYS A 101 -15.75 3.75 -11.62
N ALA A 102 -15.86 5.06 -11.37
CA ALA A 102 -16.79 5.95 -12.07
C ALA A 102 -16.51 5.96 -13.58
N PHE A 103 -15.24 6.04 -13.97
CA PHE A 103 -14.85 5.97 -15.38
C PHE A 103 -15.28 4.64 -16.02
N ILE A 104 -14.94 3.49 -15.44
CA ILE A 104 -15.29 2.17 -16.00
C ILE A 104 -16.80 2.04 -16.19
N MET A 105 -17.57 2.43 -15.18
CA MET A 105 -19.04 2.28 -15.20
C MET A 105 -19.71 3.12 -16.29
N LYS A 106 -19.07 4.21 -16.71
CA LYS A 106 -19.63 5.18 -17.64
C LYS A 106 -18.98 5.19 -19.04
N ALA A 107 -17.82 4.52 -19.17
CA ALA A 107 -17.04 4.61 -20.39
C ALA A 107 -17.80 4.16 -21.66
N ALA A 108 -18.52 3.03 -21.62
CA ALA A 108 -19.25 2.54 -22.79
C ALA A 108 -20.32 3.55 -23.25
N GLU A 109 -21.18 3.99 -22.33
CA GLU A 109 -22.24 4.99 -22.59
C GLU A 109 -21.66 6.32 -23.10
N ALA A 110 -20.56 6.77 -22.47
CA ALA A 110 -19.86 7.98 -22.88
C ALA A 110 -19.25 7.89 -24.27
N GLY A 111 -18.73 6.71 -24.65
CA GLY A 111 -18.24 6.45 -26.01
C GLY A 111 -19.33 6.67 -27.04
N ASP A 112 -20.49 6.07 -26.83
CA ASP A 112 -21.66 6.21 -27.73
C ASP A 112 -22.13 7.67 -27.85
N GLU A 113 -22.24 8.38 -26.72
CA GLU A 113 -22.64 9.82 -26.71
C GLU A 113 -21.62 10.73 -27.43
N LEU A 114 -20.32 10.37 -27.37
CA LEU A 114 -19.23 11.11 -28.02
C LEU A 114 -19.04 10.70 -29.50
N GLY A 115 -19.66 9.61 -29.95
CA GLY A 115 -19.40 8.99 -31.24
C GLY A 115 -18.00 8.36 -31.32
N LEU A 116 -17.47 7.87 -30.18
CA LEU A 116 -16.18 7.22 -30.08
C LEU A 116 -16.36 5.74 -29.73
N SER A 117 -15.42 4.91 -30.19
CA SER A 117 -15.48 3.46 -29.96
C SER A 117 -14.66 3.05 -28.73
N PHE A 118 -15.26 3.08 -27.53
CA PHE A 118 -14.61 2.66 -26.28
C PHE A 118 -14.76 1.16 -26.01
N THR A 119 -15.57 0.47 -26.81
CA THR A 119 -15.72 -0.99 -26.73
C THR A 119 -15.08 -1.68 -27.93
N ASP A 120 -14.74 -2.96 -27.76
CA ASP A 120 -14.32 -3.85 -28.82
C ASP A 120 -15.55 -4.41 -29.59
N THR A 121 -15.30 -5.23 -30.60
CA THR A 121 -16.37 -5.87 -31.42
C THR A 121 -17.24 -6.85 -30.61
N SER A 122 -16.83 -7.23 -29.42
CA SER A 122 -17.57 -8.09 -28.49
C SER A 122 -18.35 -7.28 -27.43
N GLY A 123 -18.35 -5.95 -27.53
CA GLY A 123 -18.99 -5.04 -26.55
C GLY A 123 -18.23 -4.88 -25.24
N ARG A 124 -16.99 -5.35 -25.14
CA ARG A 124 -16.16 -5.22 -23.94
C ARG A 124 -15.35 -3.92 -24.00
N LEU A 125 -15.12 -3.30 -22.83
CA LEU A 125 -14.30 -2.10 -22.78
C LEU A 125 -12.89 -2.37 -23.33
N LYS A 126 -12.39 -1.48 -24.15
CA LYS A 126 -10.97 -1.39 -24.50
C LYS A 126 -10.17 -1.00 -23.27
N GLY A 127 -8.85 -1.20 -23.31
CA GLY A 127 -7.97 -0.69 -22.28
C GLY A 127 -8.04 0.83 -22.14
N VAL A 128 -7.60 1.34 -21.00
CA VAL A 128 -7.63 2.78 -20.68
C VAL A 128 -6.81 3.59 -21.68
N VAL A 129 -5.63 3.10 -22.09
CA VAL A 129 -4.75 3.81 -23.03
C VAL A 129 -5.42 4.04 -24.38
N PRO A 130 -6.00 3.05 -25.07
CA PRO A 130 -6.75 3.26 -26.31
C PRO A 130 -7.90 4.27 -26.16
N ILE A 131 -8.65 4.21 -25.06
CA ILE A 131 -9.76 5.13 -24.82
C ILE A 131 -9.24 6.57 -24.67
N LEU A 132 -8.17 6.77 -23.87
CA LEU A 132 -7.53 8.07 -23.71
C LEU A 132 -6.99 8.63 -25.02
N GLN A 133 -6.44 7.78 -25.89
CA GLN A 133 -5.93 8.18 -27.20
C GLN A 133 -7.11 8.65 -28.10
N GLU A 134 -8.24 7.98 -28.09
CA GLU A 134 -9.42 8.39 -28.84
C GLU A 134 -9.98 9.74 -28.32
N ILE A 135 -10.06 9.89 -26.99
CA ILE A 135 -10.48 11.15 -26.36
C ILE A 135 -9.51 12.29 -26.72
N LYS A 136 -8.18 12.06 -26.60
CA LYS A 136 -7.19 13.09 -26.91
C LYS A 136 -7.21 13.52 -28.38
N ARG A 137 -7.53 12.60 -29.28
CA ARG A 137 -7.69 12.90 -30.72
C ARG A 137 -8.87 13.82 -30.97
N GLN A 138 -10.01 13.61 -30.29
CA GLN A 138 -11.20 14.44 -30.43
C GLN A 138 -11.12 15.74 -29.60
N PHE A 139 -10.45 15.67 -28.44
CA PHE A 139 -10.26 16.78 -27.51
C PHE A 139 -8.76 16.94 -27.22
N PRO A 140 -7.99 17.61 -28.09
CA PRO A 140 -6.55 17.78 -27.91
C PRO A 140 -6.15 18.52 -26.62
N ASP A 141 -7.02 19.43 -26.17
CA ASP A 141 -6.88 20.17 -24.92
C ASP A 141 -8.06 19.90 -23.99
N LEU A 142 -7.83 19.02 -23.02
CA LEU A 142 -8.79 18.67 -21.97
C LEU A 142 -8.95 19.76 -20.90
N SER A 143 -8.07 20.76 -20.87
CA SER A 143 -8.20 21.91 -19.96
C SER A 143 -9.25 22.92 -20.48
N ASN A 144 -9.63 22.81 -21.74
CA ASN A 144 -10.64 23.66 -22.35
C ASN A 144 -12.00 23.44 -21.70
N ALA A 145 -12.65 24.51 -21.23
CA ALA A 145 -13.96 24.44 -20.56
C ALA A 145 -15.05 23.81 -21.41
N ALA A 146 -15.08 24.09 -22.72
CA ALA A 146 -16.07 23.51 -23.61
C ALA A 146 -15.87 22.00 -23.81
N ALA A 147 -14.61 21.52 -23.83
CA ALA A 147 -14.30 20.11 -23.86
C ALA A 147 -14.78 19.44 -22.57
N GLN A 148 -14.49 20.04 -21.39
CA GLN A 148 -14.94 19.51 -20.11
C GLN A 148 -16.46 19.41 -19.99
N VAL A 149 -17.22 20.43 -20.48
CA VAL A 149 -18.68 20.39 -20.50
C VAL A 149 -19.18 19.23 -21.34
N LYS A 150 -18.60 18.99 -22.52
CA LYS A 150 -18.98 17.86 -23.38
C LYS A 150 -18.68 16.52 -22.74
N LEU A 151 -17.48 16.38 -22.15
CA LEU A 151 -17.10 15.17 -21.44
C LEU A 151 -17.98 14.93 -20.22
N LYS A 152 -18.29 15.97 -19.43
CA LYS A 152 -19.20 15.87 -18.30
C LYS A 152 -20.60 15.42 -18.72
N LYS A 153 -21.12 15.96 -19.85
CA LYS A 153 -22.38 15.52 -20.38
C LYS A 153 -22.36 14.06 -20.80
N ALA A 154 -21.31 13.62 -21.49
CA ALA A 154 -21.20 12.26 -22.00
C ALA A 154 -20.99 11.23 -20.87
N PHE A 155 -20.10 11.50 -19.94
CA PHE A 155 -19.84 10.59 -18.81
C PHE A 155 -20.89 10.69 -17.69
N GLY A 156 -21.64 11.79 -17.60
CA GLY A 156 -22.60 12.00 -16.51
C GLY A 156 -22.02 11.97 -15.10
N SER A 157 -20.69 12.13 -14.95
CA SER A 157 -19.97 12.01 -13.68
C SER A 157 -18.78 12.96 -13.66
N ASP A 158 -18.67 13.74 -12.58
CA ASP A 158 -17.51 14.60 -12.31
C ASP A 158 -16.25 13.78 -11.99
N GLU A 159 -16.42 12.64 -11.32
CA GLU A 159 -15.34 11.70 -11.00
C GLU A 159 -14.73 11.12 -12.28
N ALA A 160 -15.55 10.72 -13.26
CA ALA A 160 -15.06 10.21 -14.53
C ALA A 160 -14.30 11.30 -15.33
N VAL A 161 -14.74 12.55 -15.29
CA VAL A 161 -14.00 13.67 -15.91
C VAL A 161 -12.69 13.94 -15.19
N LYS A 162 -12.67 13.95 -13.85
CA LYS A 162 -11.44 14.06 -13.07
C LYS A 162 -10.45 12.93 -13.40
N PHE A 163 -10.96 11.69 -13.53
CA PHE A 163 -10.15 10.56 -13.98
C PHE A 163 -9.45 10.87 -15.32
N LEU A 164 -10.19 11.32 -16.33
CA LEU A 164 -9.65 11.63 -17.64
C LEU A 164 -8.58 12.70 -17.60
N LEU A 165 -8.78 13.78 -16.83
CA LEU A 165 -7.81 14.86 -16.67
C LEU A 165 -6.51 14.35 -16.05
N GLN A 166 -6.60 13.55 -14.99
CA GLN A 166 -5.43 12.98 -14.30
C GLN A 166 -4.67 11.98 -15.18
N MET A 167 -5.39 11.10 -15.86
CA MET A 167 -4.76 10.09 -16.70
C MET A 167 -4.13 10.68 -17.96
N SER A 168 -4.74 11.72 -18.54
CA SER A 168 -4.19 12.40 -19.72
C SER A 168 -2.85 13.08 -19.45
N ALA A 169 -2.65 13.60 -18.23
CA ALA A 169 -1.38 14.22 -17.83
C ALA A 169 -0.22 13.20 -17.75
N GLY A 170 -0.52 11.94 -17.44
CA GLY A 170 0.48 10.85 -17.29
C GLY A 170 0.47 9.80 -18.40
N MET A 171 -0.24 10.02 -19.48
CA MET A 171 -0.51 9.00 -20.53
C MET A 171 0.76 8.45 -21.18
N GLU A 172 1.79 9.29 -21.40
CA GLU A 172 3.03 8.88 -22.07
C GLU A 172 3.82 7.81 -21.28
N SER A 173 3.78 7.88 -19.96
CA SER A 173 4.46 6.91 -19.09
C SER A 173 3.58 5.69 -18.75
N LEU A 174 2.26 5.83 -18.89
CA LEU A 174 1.31 4.81 -18.44
C LEU A 174 1.50 3.49 -19.18
N GLU A 175 1.66 3.51 -20.50
CA GLU A 175 1.85 2.28 -21.29
C GLU A 175 3.12 1.53 -20.88
N GLY A 176 4.23 2.22 -20.69
CA GLY A 176 5.47 1.64 -20.19
C GLY A 176 5.33 1.04 -18.79
N ASN A 177 4.55 1.70 -17.93
CA ASN A 177 4.26 1.21 -16.59
C ASN A 177 3.35 -0.03 -16.61
N ILE A 178 2.31 -0.05 -17.46
CA ILE A 178 1.46 -1.24 -17.68
C ILE A 178 2.31 -2.45 -18.10
N GLN A 179 3.23 -2.25 -19.06
CA GLN A 179 4.13 -3.30 -19.49
C GLN A 179 5.08 -3.75 -18.39
N SER A 180 5.57 -2.84 -17.55
CA SER A 180 6.46 -3.15 -16.44
C SER A 180 5.76 -3.96 -15.36
N VAL A 181 4.54 -3.58 -14.98
CA VAL A 181 3.68 -4.37 -14.07
C VAL A 181 3.37 -5.74 -14.67
N GLY A 182 3.07 -5.82 -15.97
CA GLY A 182 2.83 -7.08 -16.67
C GLY A 182 4.05 -8.00 -16.68
N ARG A 183 5.26 -7.46 -16.87
CA ARG A 183 6.50 -8.24 -16.72
C ARG A 183 6.70 -8.75 -15.30
N ALA A 184 6.46 -7.91 -14.30
CA ALA A 184 6.57 -8.30 -12.90
C ALA A 184 5.58 -9.40 -12.50
N MET A 185 4.37 -9.40 -13.07
CA MET A 185 3.43 -10.52 -12.91
C MET A 185 4.01 -11.84 -13.42
N LYS A 186 4.69 -11.81 -14.56
CA LYS A 186 5.31 -13.01 -15.16
C LYS A 186 6.55 -13.48 -14.39
N THR A 187 7.36 -12.56 -13.88
CA THR A 187 8.56 -12.88 -13.06
C THR A 187 8.21 -13.23 -11.62
N GLY A 188 6.98 -12.97 -11.20
CA GLY A 188 6.48 -13.34 -9.89
C GLY A 188 7.16 -12.59 -8.74
N THR A 189 7.62 -13.32 -7.71
CA THR A 189 8.19 -12.74 -6.49
C THR A 189 9.57 -12.10 -6.66
N ALA A 190 10.26 -12.28 -7.79
CA ALA A 190 11.62 -11.75 -7.97
C ALA A 190 11.71 -10.23 -7.73
N VAL A 191 10.77 -9.45 -8.26
CA VAL A 191 10.69 -8.00 -8.00
C VAL A 191 10.40 -7.72 -6.52
N THR A 192 9.53 -8.51 -5.92
CA THR A 192 9.18 -8.39 -4.50
C THR A 192 10.39 -8.63 -3.60
N GLU A 193 11.19 -9.65 -3.92
CA GLU A 193 12.42 -9.99 -3.21
C GLU A 193 13.45 -8.87 -3.32
N GLN A 194 13.71 -8.41 -4.55
CA GLN A 194 14.63 -7.30 -4.80
C GLN A 194 14.24 -6.03 -4.02
N MET A 195 12.96 -5.67 -4.02
CA MET A 195 12.49 -4.51 -3.27
C MET A 195 12.57 -4.72 -1.76
N ALA A 196 12.20 -5.90 -1.27
CA ALA A 196 12.29 -6.23 0.15
C ALA A 196 13.75 -6.18 0.64
N ASP A 197 14.70 -6.64 -0.17
CA ASP A 197 16.13 -6.61 0.11
C ASP A 197 16.70 -5.19 0.07
N ALA A 198 16.30 -4.39 -0.91
CA ALA A 198 16.68 -2.98 -0.97
C ALA A 198 16.21 -2.22 0.28
N MET A 199 14.99 -2.48 0.75
CA MET A 199 14.48 -1.92 2.00
C MET A 199 15.20 -2.43 3.25
N ASN A 200 15.78 -3.64 3.22
CA ASN A 200 16.62 -4.15 4.32
C ASN A 200 17.96 -3.41 4.43
N GLN A 201 18.44 -2.84 3.34
CA GLN A 201 19.71 -2.10 3.31
C GLN A 201 19.54 -0.65 3.82
N ASP A 202 18.34 -0.14 3.90
CA ASP A 202 18.05 1.16 4.48
C ASP A 202 18.23 1.12 6.01
N ILE A 203 18.97 2.10 6.57
CA ILE A 203 19.27 2.20 8.01
C ILE A 203 17.98 2.27 8.84
N GLY A 204 16.94 2.95 8.34
CA GLY A 204 15.62 3.03 8.98
C GLY A 204 14.91 1.69 9.06
N ALA A 205 15.01 0.87 8.00
CA ALA A 205 14.43 -0.47 7.97
C ALA A 205 15.18 -1.45 8.88
N ARG A 206 16.52 -1.31 9.00
CA ARG A 206 17.33 -2.10 9.95
C ARG A 206 16.93 -1.80 11.39
N PHE A 207 16.62 -0.54 11.70
CA PHE A 207 16.15 -0.15 13.03
C PHE A 207 14.75 -0.71 13.34
N LEU A 208 13.85 -0.72 12.36
CA LEU A 208 12.52 -1.33 12.47
C LEU A 208 12.60 -2.85 12.64
N LEU A 209 13.49 -3.52 11.89
CA LEU A 209 13.77 -4.95 12.04
C LEU A 209 14.33 -5.28 13.43
N LEU A 210 15.27 -4.48 13.91
CA LEU A 210 15.83 -4.64 15.25
C LEU A 210 14.72 -4.49 16.31
N ARG A 211 13.84 -3.50 16.16
CA ARG A 211 12.70 -3.30 17.05
C ARG A 211 11.70 -4.47 17.00
N GLN A 212 11.41 -5.02 15.82
CA GLN A 212 10.57 -6.22 15.70
C GLN A 212 11.21 -7.47 16.28
N GLN A 213 12.52 -7.66 16.08
CA GLN A 213 13.27 -8.76 16.68
C GLN A 213 13.30 -8.64 18.22
N MET A 214 13.45 -7.42 18.74
CA MET A 214 13.37 -7.16 20.19
C MET A 214 11.95 -7.40 20.73
N ALA A 215 10.89 -7.03 20.01
CA ALA A 215 9.53 -7.31 20.41
C ALA A 215 9.23 -8.82 20.43
N ASN A 216 9.65 -9.56 19.40
CA ASN A 216 9.54 -11.02 19.36
C ASN A 216 10.39 -11.69 20.45
N LEU A 217 11.58 -11.17 20.72
CA LEU A 217 12.43 -11.62 21.82
C LEU A 217 11.76 -11.35 23.17
N SER A 218 11.13 -10.18 23.34
CA SER A 218 10.38 -9.83 24.56
C SER A 218 9.16 -10.74 24.77
N GLU A 219 8.49 -11.19 23.71
CA GLU A 219 7.38 -12.15 23.83
C GLU A 219 7.88 -13.54 24.25
N ILE A 220 8.98 -14.03 23.66
CA ILE A 220 9.61 -15.31 24.01
C ILE A 220 10.21 -15.24 25.42
N LEU A 221 10.92 -14.16 25.74
CA LEU A 221 11.54 -13.97 27.05
C LEU A 221 10.50 -13.66 28.13
N GLY A 222 9.39 -12.96 27.80
CA GLY A 222 8.31 -12.67 28.73
C GLY A 222 7.64 -13.94 29.25
N ARG A 223 7.43 -14.93 28.38
CA ARG A 223 6.82 -16.21 28.79
C ARG A 223 7.79 -17.12 29.57
N THR A 224 9.10 -17.07 29.25
CA THR A 224 10.09 -17.98 29.83
C THR A 224 10.86 -17.37 30.99
N LEU A 225 11.05 -16.03 31.04
CA LEU A 225 11.87 -15.34 32.04
C LEU A 225 11.05 -14.56 33.09
N LEU A 226 9.73 -14.37 32.92
CA LEU A 226 8.88 -13.74 33.94
C LEU A 226 9.11 -14.30 35.35
N PRO A 227 9.21 -15.63 35.55
CA PRO A 227 9.48 -16.17 36.90
C PRO A 227 10.89 -15.88 37.42
N VAL A 228 11.84 -15.58 36.53
CA VAL A 228 13.24 -15.26 36.93
C VAL A 228 13.44 -13.75 37.09
N VAL A 229 12.80 -12.93 36.28
CA VAL A 229 12.95 -11.47 36.29
C VAL A 229 12.12 -10.81 37.39
N THR A 230 10.96 -11.36 37.73
CA THR A 230 10.09 -10.84 38.79
C THR A 230 10.80 -10.76 40.18
N PRO A 231 11.57 -11.77 40.64
CA PRO A 231 12.33 -11.64 41.88
C PRO A 231 13.41 -10.57 41.82
N VAL A 232 14.05 -10.38 40.66
CA VAL A 232 15.09 -9.35 40.46
C VAL A 232 14.49 -7.95 40.52
N ILE A 233 13.36 -7.71 39.80
CA ILE A 233 12.64 -6.45 39.87
C ILE A 233 12.15 -6.16 41.28
N ASN A 234 11.61 -7.13 41.97
CA ASN A 234 11.21 -7.00 43.38
C ASN A 234 12.41 -6.72 44.32
N GLY A 235 13.54 -7.32 44.04
CA GLY A 235 14.80 -7.06 44.77
C GLY A 235 15.30 -5.63 44.59
N VAL A 236 15.30 -5.13 43.32
CA VAL A 236 15.68 -3.75 42.99
C VAL A 236 14.69 -2.76 43.61
N SER A 237 13.41 -3.02 43.55
CA SER A 237 12.37 -2.16 44.14
C SER A 237 12.52 -2.07 45.66
N ARG A 238 12.79 -3.19 46.35
CA ARG A 238 13.07 -3.21 47.79
C ARG A 238 14.35 -2.44 48.14
N PHE A 239 15.38 -2.56 47.30
CA PHE A 239 16.61 -1.84 47.48
C PHE A 239 16.44 -0.33 47.30
N ILE A 240 15.69 0.09 46.31
CA ILE A 240 15.31 1.53 46.12
C ILE A 240 14.54 2.07 47.31
N LEU A 241 13.56 1.32 47.82
CA LEU A 241 12.78 1.71 49.00
C LEU A 241 13.69 1.75 50.28
N PHE A 242 14.66 0.87 50.39
CA PHE A 242 15.65 0.92 51.47
C PHE A 242 16.51 2.18 51.37
N LEU A 243 17.03 2.51 50.18
CA LEU A 243 17.81 3.71 49.93
C LEU A 243 16.99 5.00 50.22
N GLN A 244 15.69 5.03 49.85
CA GLN A 244 14.81 6.13 50.14
C GLN A 244 14.57 6.33 51.68
N ARG A 245 14.48 5.22 52.43
CA ARG A 245 14.36 5.30 53.89
C ARG A 245 15.67 5.81 54.52
N MET A 246 16.83 5.35 54.03
CA MET A 246 18.13 5.85 54.45
C MET A 246 18.33 7.34 54.15
N ALA A 247 17.91 7.78 52.97
CA ALA A 247 17.97 9.19 52.56
C ALA A 247 17.12 10.12 53.44
N LYS A 248 15.98 9.64 53.97
CA LYS A 248 15.16 10.36 54.91
C LYS A 248 15.77 10.47 56.30
N SER A 249 16.58 9.51 56.72
CA SER A 249 17.20 9.48 58.03
C SER A 249 18.57 10.15 58.09
N MET A 250 19.20 10.43 56.94
CA MET A 250 20.56 11.02 56.85
C MET A 250 20.63 12.07 55.72
N PRO A 251 20.49 13.35 56.01
CA PRO A 251 20.43 14.42 54.97
C PRO A 251 21.69 14.55 54.09
N GLY A 252 22.84 14.06 54.56
CA GLY A 252 24.09 14.11 53.77
C GLY A 252 24.22 13.07 52.67
N VAL A 253 23.40 12.01 52.64
CA VAL A 253 23.45 10.90 51.69
C VAL A 253 22.51 11.14 50.49
N THR A 254 21.67 12.13 50.55
CA THR A 254 20.61 12.41 49.56
C THR A 254 21.13 12.60 48.12
N ARG A 255 22.32 13.21 47.94
CA ARG A 255 22.92 13.42 46.62
C ARG A 255 23.41 12.14 45.93
N VAL A 256 23.95 11.21 46.74
CA VAL A 256 24.44 9.93 46.21
C VAL A 256 23.27 9.00 45.86
N VAL A 257 22.22 9.02 46.66
CA VAL A 257 21.01 8.21 46.43
C VAL A 257 20.22 8.71 45.21
N LEU A 258 20.15 10.02 44.99
CA LEU A 258 19.53 10.57 43.76
C LEU A 258 20.29 10.19 42.49
N GLY A 259 21.65 10.20 42.52
CA GLY A 259 22.47 9.77 41.40
C GLY A 259 22.27 8.29 41.04
N LEU A 260 22.23 7.41 42.05
CA LEU A 260 22.02 5.98 41.88
C LEU A 260 20.57 5.66 41.43
N SER A 261 19.58 6.40 41.91
CA SER A 261 18.18 6.24 41.51
C SER A 261 17.95 6.62 40.03
N MET A 262 18.62 7.68 39.55
CA MET A 262 18.55 8.07 38.14
C MET A 262 19.26 7.03 37.24
N ALA A 263 20.40 6.49 37.65
CA ALA A 263 21.12 5.46 36.90
C ALA A 263 20.31 4.16 36.78
N LEU A 264 19.66 3.73 37.86
CA LEU A 264 18.82 2.52 37.86
C LEU A 264 17.51 2.74 37.14
N GLY A 265 16.95 3.93 37.22
CA GLY A 265 15.74 4.30 36.47
C GLY A 265 15.95 4.28 34.94
N THR A 266 17.10 4.72 34.46
CA THR A 266 17.47 4.63 33.04
C THR A 266 17.66 3.18 32.57
N ILE A 267 18.20 2.30 33.41
CA ILE A 267 18.34 0.87 33.06
C ILE A 267 16.96 0.19 32.96
N LEU A 268 16.01 0.53 33.85
CA LEU A 268 14.65 -0.04 33.81
C LEU A 268 13.82 0.48 32.62
N VAL A 269 14.02 1.71 32.17
CA VAL A 269 13.35 2.27 30.98
C VAL A 269 13.92 1.70 29.69
N VAL A 270 15.19 1.31 29.68
CA VAL A 270 15.84 0.68 28.50
C VAL A 270 15.54 -0.82 28.41
N ALA A 271 15.24 -1.46 29.55
CA ALA A 271 14.95 -2.91 29.62
C ALA A 271 13.45 -3.24 29.58
N GLY A 272 12.55 -2.27 29.68
CA GLY A 272 11.08 -2.41 29.57
C GLY A 272 10.54 -1.78 28.31
#